data_0f74d7567fd175f970ff4c85a11e8cac
#
_entry.id   0f74d7567fd175f970ff4c85a11e8cac
#
_cell.length_a   1.000
_cell.length_b   1.000
_cell.length_c   1.000
_cell.angle_alpha   90.00
_cell.angle_beta   90.00
_cell.angle_gamma   90.00
#
_symmetry.space_group_name_H-M   'P 1'
#
loop_
_entity.id
_entity.type
_entity.pdbx_description
1 polymer ?
#
loop_
_entity_poly.entity_id
_entity_poly.type
_entity_poly.pdbx_seq_one_letter_code
_entity_poly.pdbx_strand_id
1 'polypeptide(L)'
;MRKRIFRMFAVLTAMILLFQAGCNSPAKSVYTAKEDYADKLYYAMTTPYGAYPETISYTLGKMTSVNNSNMPEGDTYTDNAYTRYIKNMINVQNIDAFEAQDAQYNTNVSIAVSMGALPDIMMVSSQDELQRLVEEDMIEDLTESYNNCLSSRIRAIYNSYGSSLKDMITFDGRIMALPETNITDGPNLIWLRKDWMDKLGLTEPKTIEDVVDIIKEFIEKDPGNNGTDSNGRSNTVGLVVDTELTGECGYSSEFLLDIVFACFNAYPKQWIKDSDGNVVYGSVTSEAKDALAYIRQLYSDGIIDNDFLLRTTTNICELIEDGRCGSFFGPWWAPNNPLANAVNTNPDADWQPYLIQTSDDGSTSYHSQNPCYKYVVVRKGFEHPEIAAKIISVMFDSARYDSNALQEFIYYYQQNVEPTARPISINVDYNNALSICYDKIDKALKGESDPDKLELLEKSYYDACSSYISNT
;
A
#
# COMPACT_ATOMS: atom_id res chain seq x y z
N MET A 1 2.27 -38.70 -63.93
CA MET A 1 1.53 -38.18 -62.78
C MET A 1 0.48 -39.12 -62.17
N ARG A 2 -0.32 -39.83 -62.99
CA ARG A 2 -1.39 -40.75 -62.51
C ARG A 2 -0.90 -41.95 -61.61
N LYS A 3 0.28 -42.49 -61.88
CA LYS A 3 0.81 -43.68 -61.15
C LYS A 3 1.40 -43.31 -59.73
N ARG A 4 1.76 -42.08 -59.52
CA ARG A 4 2.23 -41.63 -58.13
C ARG A 4 1.09 -41.31 -57.18
N ILE A 5 -0.02 -40.82 -57.66
CA ILE A 5 -1.22 -40.50 -56.91
C ILE A 5 -1.89 -41.81 -56.42
N PHE A 6 -1.91 -42.87 -57.22
CA PHE A 6 -2.48 -44.16 -56.86
C PHE A 6 -1.64 -44.87 -55.76
N ARG A 7 -0.33 -44.70 -55.75
CA ARG A 7 0.52 -45.26 -54.68
C ARG A 7 0.40 -44.48 -53.37
N MET A 8 0.15 -43.20 -53.40
CA MET A 8 -0.13 -42.41 -52.19
C MET A 8 -1.48 -42.76 -51.56
N PHE A 9 -2.52 -43.00 -52.39
CA PHE A 9 -3.83 -43.46 -51.90
C PHE A 9 -3.79 -44.86 -51.31
N ALA A 10 -3.03 -45.80 -51.88
CA ALA A 10 -2.88 -47.15 -51.37
C ALA A 10 -2.11 -47.22 -50.04
N VAL A 11 -1.13 -46.32 -49.82
CA VAL A 11 -0.41 -46.18 -48.55
C VAL A 11 -1.29 -45.53 -47.48
N LEU A 12 -2.14 -44.56 -47.86
CA LEU A 12 -3.07 -43.92 -46.93
C LEU A 12 -4.19 -44.87 -46.50
N THR A 13 -4.71 -45.71 -47.41
CA THR A 13 -5.75 -46.74 -47.08
C THR A 13 -5.18 -47.90 -46.26
N ALA A 14 -3.93 -48.29 -46.45
CA ALA A 14 -3.24 -49.29 -45.65
C ALA A 14 -2.95 -48.77 -44.20
N MET A 15 -2.63 -47.50 -44.06
CA MET A 15 -2.52 -46.86 -42.71
C MET A 15 -3.86 -46.77 -41.97
N ILE A 16 -4.96 -46.52 -42.71
CA ILE A 16 -6.31 -46.47 -42.09
C ILE A 16 -6.80 -47.88 -41.68
N LEU A 17 -6.44 -48.92 -42.38
CA LEU A 17 -6.84 -50.31 -42.04
C LEU A 17 -5.98 -50.97 -40.94
N LEU A 18 -4.76 -50.47 -40.72
CA LEU A 18 -3.94 -50.90 -39.58
C LEU A 18 -4.39 -50.28 -38.21
N PHE A 19 -5.18 -49.21 -38.27
CA PHE A 19 -5.75 -48.59 -37.08
C PHE A 19 -7.05 -49.24 -36.62
N GLN A 20 -7.66 -50.16 -37.37
CA GLN A 20 -8.92 -50.83 -36.97
C GLN A 20 -8.76 -52.26 -36.38
N ALA A 21 -7.55 -52.75 -36.23
CA ALA A 21 -7.29 -54.11 -35.74
C ALA A 21 -6.46 -54.20 -34.44
N GLY A 22 -6.40 -53.12 -33.69
CA GLY A 22 -5.70 -53.10 -32.39
C GLY A 22 -6.65 -52.79 -31.25
N CYS A 23 -6.95 -53.79 -30.49
CA CYS A 23 -7.69 -53.70 -29.21
C CYS A 23 -7.06 -52.73 -28.25
N ASN A 24 -7.92 -51.98 -27.54
CA ASN A 24 -7.72 -51.34 -26.21
C ASN A 24 -6.40 -50.56 -25.95
N SER A 25 -6.24 -49.35 -26.46
CA SER A 25 -6.32 -48.10 -25.73
C SER A 25 -5.24 -47.65 -24.77
N PRO A 26 -3.97 -47.45 -25.15
CA PRO A 26 -3.24 -46.32 -24.55
C PRO A 26 -3.39 -45.00 -25.34
N ALA A 27 -3.68 -45.08 -26.68
CA ALA A 27 -3.76 -43.85 -27.51
C ALA A 27 -4.95 -42.93 -27.18
N LYS A 28 -6.08 -43.48 -26.75
CA LYS A 28 -7.23 -42.69 -26.30
C LYS A 28 -6.97 -41.95 -24.98
N SER A 29 -6.26 -42.61 -24.06
CA SER A 29 -5.91 -42.00 -22.76
C SER A 29 -4.83 -40.90 -22.92
N VAL A 30 -3.89 -41.03 -23.84
CA VAL A 30 -2.86 -40.03 -24.12
C VAL A 30 -3.46 -38.82 -24.82
N TYR A 31 -4.43 -39.03 -25.70
CA TYR A 31 -5.06 -37.90 -26.43
C TYR A 31 -6.00 -37.13 -25.52
N THR A 32 -6.81 -37.81 -24.70
CA THR A 32 -7.65 -37.15 -23.68
C THR A 32 -6.83 -36.49 -22.57
N ALA A 33 -5.70 -37.07 -22.18
CA ALA A 33 -4.81 -36.45 -21.19
C ALA A 33 -4.10 -35.17 -21.74
N LYS A 34 -3.77 -35.14 -23.07
CA LYS A 34 -3.23 -33.97 -23.71
C LYS A 34 -4.26 -32.84 -23.87
N GLU A 35 -5.49 -33.17 -24.25
CA GLU A 35 -6.58 -32.22 -24.30
C GLU A 35 -6.88 -31.66 -22.90
N ASP A 36 -6.98 -32.48 -21.89
CA ASP A 36 -7.19 -32.07 -20.49
C ASP A 36 -6.05 -31.18 -19.96
N TYR A 37 -4.80 -31.46 -20.34
CA TYR A 37 -3.66 -30.60 -20.00
C TYR A 37 -3.73 -29.23 -20.71
N ALA A 38 -4.02 -29.21 -22.00
CA ALA A 38 -4.13 -27.97 -22.77
C ALA A 38 -5.28 -27.10 -22.27
N ASP A 39 -6.42 -27.68 -21.94
CA ASP A 39 -7.59 -26.98 -21.39
C ASP A 39 -7.27 -26.38 -20.00
N LYS A 40 -6.60 -27.15 -19.13
CA LYS A 40 -6.17 -26.67 -17.82
C LYS A 40 -5.14 -25.54 -17.93
N LEU A 41 -4.17 -25.68 -18.84
CA LEU A 41 -3.18 -24.61 -19.10
C LEU A 41 -3.87 -23.34 -19.60
N TYR A 42 -4.75 -23.46 -20.58
CA TYR A 42 -5.52 -22.34 -21.10
C TYR A 42 -6.36 -21.67 -20.00
N TYR A 43 -7.04 -22.45 -19.18
CA TYR A 43 -7.80 -21.95 -18.02
C TYR A 43 -6.90 -21.23 -17.03
N ALA A 44 -5.70 -21.78 -16.75
CA ALA A 44 -4.72 -21.14 -15.89
C ALA A 44 -4.25 -19.79 -16.44
N MET A 45 -3.97 -19.70 -17.75
CA MET A 45 -3.47 -18.50 -18.40
C MET A 45 -4.53 -17.41 -18.59
N THR A 46 -5.82 -17.75 -18.50
CA THR A 46 -6.92 -16.82 -18.85
C THR A 46 -7.89 -16.54 -17.71
N THR A 47 -7.58 -16.97 -16.47
CA THR A 47 -8.42 -16.71 -15.30
C THR A 47 -7.60 -16.34 -14.06
N PRO A 48 -8.16 -15.57 -13.13
CA PRO A 48 -7.44 -15.12 -11.95
C PRO A 48 -6.94 -16.26 -11.04
N TYR A 49 -7.74 -17.32 -10.89
CA TYR A 49 -7.51 -18.37 -9.90
C TYR A 49 -7.25 -19.76 -10.51
N GLY A 50 -7.16 -19.85 -11.83
CA GLY A 50 -6.84 -21.11 -12.48
C GLY A 50 -5.44 -21.60 -12.11
N ALA A 51 -5.32 -22.82 -11.54
CA ALA A 51 -4.03 -23.41 -11.22
C ALA A 51 -3.36 -24.00 -12.45
N TYR A 52 -2.06 -23.78 -12.60
CA TYR A 52 -1.28 -24.42 -13.67
C TYR A 52 -1.22 -25.94 -13.46
N PRO A 53 -1.28 -26.73 -14.55
CA PRO A 53 -1.24 -28.19 -14.45
C PRO A 53 0.11 -28.71 -13.94
N GLU A 54 1.17 -27.95 -14.07
CA GLU A 54 2.49 -28.18 -13.48
C GLU A 54 3.02 -26.89 -12.85
N THR A 55 3.99 -27.01 -11.94
CA THR A 55 4.51 -25.81 -11.24
C THR A 55 5.31 -24.95 -12.20
N ILE A 56 4.87 -23.70 -12.37
CA ILE A 56 5.62 -22.67 -13.11
C ILE A 56 6.51 -21.90 -12.13
N SER A 57 7.80 -21.89 -12.41
CA SER A 57 8.76 -21.08 -11.66
C SER A 57 8.98 -19.74 -12.37
N TYR A 58 9.10 -18.66 -11.60
CA TYR A 58 9.40 -17.34 -12.11
C TYR A 58 10.45 -16.66 -11.25
N THR A 59 11.31 -15.84 -11.84
CA THR A 59 12.28 -15.05 -11.11
C THR A 59 11.66 -13.74 -10.63
N LEU A 60 11.94 -13.35 -9.39
CA LEU A 60 11.36 -12.19 -8.72
C LEU A 60 12.45 -11.26 -8.21
N GLY A 61 12.36 -9.97 -8.56
CA GLY A 61 13.01 -8.90 -7.80
C GLY A 61 12.16 -8.61 -6.58
N LYS A 62 12.59 -9.05 -5.39
CA LYS A 62 11.79 -8.95 -4.18
C LYS A 62 12.18 -7.74 -3.35
N MET A 63 11.19 -6.86 -3.14
CA MET A 63 11.29 -5.83 -2.11
C MET A 63 10.97 -6.44 -0.75
N THR A 64 11.82 -6.18 0.23
CA THR A 64 11.67 -6.62 1.61
C THR A 64 11.58 -5.41 2.53
N SER A 65 11.25 -5.62 3.80
CA SER A 65 11.26 -4.59 4.83
C SER A 65 12.01 -5.06 6.07
N VAL A 66 12.38 -4.13 6.94
CA VAL A 66 13.05 -4.44 8.22
C VAL A 66 12.23 -5.41 9.09
N ASN A 67 10.91 -5.34 9.00
CA ASN A 67 10.01 -6.20 9.77
C ASN A 67 9.99 -7.65 9.27
N ASN A 68 10.49 -7.91 8.08
CA ASN A 68 10.60 -9.28 7.55
C ASN A 68 11.78 -10.06 8.12
N SER A 69 12.65 -9.43 8.93
CA SER A 69 13.77 -10.11 9.61
C SER A 69 13.32 -11.11 10.69
N ASN A 70 12.03 -11.05 11.07
CA ASN A 70 11.45 -11.89 12.13
C ASN A 70 10.57 -13.01 11.56
N MET A 71 10.95 -13.57 10.42
CA MET A 71 10.26 -14.75 9.88
C MET A 71 10.31 -15.93 10.88
N PRO A 72 9.24 -16.74 10.94
CA PRO A 72 9.24 -17.97 11.74
C PRO A 72 10.44 -18.87 11.43
N GLU A 73 10.89 -19.63 12.43
CA GLU A 73 12.03 -20.55 12.26
C GLU A 73 11.76 -21.55 11.14
N GLY A 74 12.66 -21.63 10.18
CA GLY A 74 12.58 -22.49 9.01
C GLY A 74 11.95 -21.84 7.77
N ASP A 75 11.32 -20.68 7.89
CA ASP A 75 10.80 -19.94 6.74
C ASP A 75 11.89 -19.11 6.07
N THR A 76 11.71 -18.87 4.78
CA THR A 76 12.56 -18.04 3.94
C THR A 76 11.72 -17.12 3.07
N TYR A 77 12.32 -16.18 2.35
CA TYR A 77 11.59 -15.33 1.41
C TYR A 77 10.96 -16.14 0.25
N THR A 78 11.51 -17.29 -0.09
CA THR A 78 10.98 -18.17 -1.15
C THR A 78 10.06 -19.28 -0.64
N ASP A 79 10.09 -19.57 0.67
CA ASP A 79 9.22 -20.58 1.31
C ASP A 79 8.71 -20.04 2.65
N ASN A 80 7.51 -19.53 2.64
CA ASN A 80 6.79 -18.96 3.78
C ASN A 80 5.29 -19.14 3.58
N ALA A 81 4.45 -18.73 4.54
CA ALA A 81 3.00 -18.89 4.43
C ALA A 81 2.42 -18.26 3.16
N TYR A 82 2.90 -17.08 2.76
CA TYR A 82 2.40 -16.40 1.56
C TYR A 82 2.75 -17.16 0.28
N THR A 83 4.01 -17.57 0.13
CA THR A 83 4.46 -18.29 -1.07
C THR A 83 3.83 -19.67 -1.16
N ARG A 84 3.65 -20.36 -0.02
CA ARG A 84 2.91 -21.64 0.07
C ARG A 84 1.45 -21.47 -0.32
N TYR A 85 0.79 -20.40 0.13
CA TYR A 85 -0.59 -20.10 -0.25
C TYR A 85 -0.74 -19.86 -1.75
N ILE A 86 0.10 -19.01 -2.33
CA ILE A 86 0.11 -18.73 -3.78
C ILE A 86 0.32 -20.02 -4.55
N LYS A 87 1.29 -20.85 -4.14
CA LYS A 87 1.59 -22.14 -4.76
C LYS A 87 0.40 -23.10 -4.72
N ASN A 88 -0.27 -23.17 -3.59
CA ASN A 88 -1.46 -24.03 -3.44
C ASN A 88 -2.63 -23.54 -4.31
N MET A 89 -2.80 -22.24 -4.47
CA MET A 89 -3.90 -21.66 -5.23
C MET A 89 -3.70 -21.73 -6.75
N ILE A 90 -2.53 -21.37 -7.24
CA ILE A 90 -2.29 -21.22 -8.69
C ILE A 90 -1.09 -22.03 -9.22
N ASN A 91 -0.42 -22.78 -8.37
CA ASN A 91 0.71 -23.66 -8.68
C ASN A 91 1.89 -22.93 -9.33
N VAL A 92 2.33 -21.80 -8.74
CA VAL A 92 3.51 -21.07 -9.12
C VAL A 92 4.53 -21.01 -7.99
N GLN A 93 5.82 -20.83 -8.32
CA GLN A 93 6.91 -20.75 -7.35
C GLN A 93 7.87 -19.61 -7.72
N ASN A 94 8.11 -18.68 -6.80
CA ASN A 94 9.12 -17.65 -7.00
C ASN A 94 10.54 -18.19 -6.77
N ILE A 95 11.47 -17.63 -7.53
CA ILE A 95 12.92 -17.75 -7.36
C ILE A 95 13.42 -16.31 -7.23
N ASP A 96 13.85 -15.90 -6.05
CA ASP A 96 14.23 -14.51 -5.83
C ASP A 96 15.59 -14.24 -6.52
N ALA A 97 15.58 -13.40 -7.54
CA ALA A 97 16.79 -12.97 -8.25
C ALA A 97 17.64 -12.04 -7.37
N PHE A 98 16.95 -11.23 -6.57
CA PHE A 98 17.52 -10.44 -5.49
C PHE A 98 16.44 -10.11 -4.46
N GLU A 99 16.88 -9.88 -3.23
CA GLU A 99 16.11 -9.48 -2.07
C GLU A 99 16.74 -8.22 -1.50
N ALA A 100 16.00 -7.12 -1.37
CA ALA A 100 16.53 -5.88 -0.86
C ALA A 100 15.45 -4.96 -0.30
N GLN A 101 15.84 -4.03 0.55
CA GLN A 101 14.97 -3.02 1.16
C GLN A 101 15.13 -1.68 0.43
N ASP A 102 14.06 -0.93 0.32
CA ASP A 102 14.00 0.49 -0.05
C ASP A 102 15.04 0.94 -1.12
N ALA A 103 15.95 1.82 -0.75
CA ALA A 103 16.96 2.37 -1.66
C ALA A 103 17.89 1.30 -2.26
N GLN A 104 18.20 0.22 -1.52
CA GLN A 104 18.98 -0.88 -2.06
C GLN A 104 18.21 -1.67 -3.10
N TYR A 105 16.89 -1.81 -2.93
CA TYR A 105 16.03 -2.43 -3.93
C TYR A 105 16.08 -1.64 -5.25
N ASN A 106 15.89 -0.32 -5.20
CA ASN A 106 15.95 0.54 -6.37
C ASN A 106 17.33 0.49 -7.06
N THR A 107 18.40 0.38 -6.26
CA THR A 107 19.75 0.19 -6.80
C THR A 107 19.87 -1.13 -7.55
N ASN A 108 19.34 -2.23 -7.01
CA ASN A 108 19.37 -3.54 -7.65
C ASN A 108 18.54 -3.57 -8.94
N VAL A 109 17.37 -2.91 -8.94
CA VAL A 109 16.56 -2.72 -10.15
C VAL A 109 17.35 -1.97 -11.22
N SER A 110 17.97 -0.84 -10.86
CA SER A 110 18.78 -0.04 -11.80
C SER A 110 19.96 -0.84 -12.37
N ILE A 111 20.59 -1.70 -11.58
CA ILE A 111 21.65 -2.62 -12.05
C ILE A 111 21.06 -3.64 -13.04
N ALA A 112 19.95 -4.29 -12.70
CA ALA A 112 19.30 -5.29 -13.55
C ALA A 112 18.92 -4.69 -14.92
N VAL A 113 18.33 -3.48 -14.89
CA VAL A 113 17.99 -2.72 -16.11
C VAL A 113 19.24 -2.41 -16.94
N SER A 114 20.28 -1.86 -16.31
CA SER A 114 21.53 -1.49 -16.99
C SER A 114 22.24 -2.69 -17.64
N MET A 115 22.11 -3.85 -17.04
CA MET A 115 22.68 -5.11 -17.55
C MET A 115 21.79 -5.81 -18.58
N GLY A 116 20.54 -5.36 -18.79
CA GLY A 116 19.57 -6.07 -19.60
C GLY A 116 19.18 -7.44 -19.03
N ALA A 117 19.32 -7.63 -17.71
CA ALA A 117 19.10 -8.90 -17.01
C ALA A 117 17.99 -8.76 -15.97
N LEU A 118 16.78 -8.42 -16.42
CA LEU A 118 15.63 -8.24 -15.55
C LEU A 118 15.15 -9.59 -15.02
N PRO A 119 14.73 -9.65 -13.74
CA PRO A 119 13.90 -10.75 -13.27
C PRO A 119 12.58 -10.80 -14.05
N ASP A 120 11.92 -11.96 -14.07
CA ASP A 120 10.65 -12.11 -14.78
C ASP A 120 9.59 -11.15 -14.26
N ILE A 121 9.54 -10.95 -12.95
CA ILE A 121 8.64 -9.97 -12.28
C ILE A 121 9.45 -9.09 -11.35
N MET A 122 9.21 -7.79 -11.40
CA MET A 122 9.79 -6.82 -10.46
C MET A 122 8.88 -5.60 -10.31
N MET A 123 9.17 -4.76 -9.33
CA MET A 123 8.55 -3.45 -9.16
C MET A 123 9.50 -2.34 -9.58
N VAL A 124 8.96 -1.26 -10.16
CA VAL A 124 9.66 0.01 -10.36
C VAL A 124 8.94 1.11 -9.58
N SER A 125 9.70 2.10 -9.07
CA SER A 125 9.22 3.08 -8.11
C SER A 125 8.97 4.46 -8.72
N SER A 126 9.01 4.60 -10.04
CA SER A 126 8.70 5.86 -10.72
C SER A 126 8.09 5.63 -12.09
N GLN A 127 7.29 6.59 -12.53
CA GLN A 127 6.71 6.58 -13.88
C GLN A 127 7.77 6.79 -14.95
N ASP A 128 8.81 7.57 -14.66
CA ASP A 128 9.94 7.80 -15.60
C ASP A 128 10.70 6.49 -15.87
N GLU A 129 10.90 5.67 -14.84
CA GLU A 129 11.54 4.37 -14.98
C GLU A 129 10.64 3.40 -15.78
N LEU A 130 9.33 3.39 -15.51
CA LEU A 130 8.36 2.63 -16.28
C LEU A 130 8.38 3.05 -17.76
N GLN A 131 8.33 4.35 -18.04
CA GLN A 131 8.39 4.87 -19.41
C GLN A 131 9.67 4.43 -20.12
N ARG A 132 10.82 4.54 -19.45
CA ARG A 132 12.09 4.09 -20.01
C ARG A 132 12.08 2.59 -20.37
N LEU A 133 11.56 1.73 -19.51
CA LEU A 133 11.45 0.30 -19.77
C LEU A 133 10.55 0.00 -20.99
N VAL A 134 9.49 0.78 -21.18
CA VAL A 134 8.62 0.68 -22.34
C VAL A 134 9.34 1.13 -23.62
N GLU A 135 10.02 2.27 -23.59
CA GLU A 135 10.76 2.81 -24.73
C GLU A 135 11.91 1.90 -25.18
N GLU A 136 12.56 1.21 -24.22
CA GLU A 136 13.63 0.26 -24.49
C GLU A 136 13.13 -1.17 -24.84
N ASP A 137 11.80 -1.38 -24.95
CA ASP A 137 11.12 -2.68 -25.18
C ASP A 137 11.59 -3.81 -24.22
N MET A 138 11.76 -3.46 -22.94
CA MET A 138 12.29 -4.38 -21.92
C MET A 138 11.20 -5.14 -21.17
N ILE A 139 9.95 -4.74 -21.27
CA ILE A 139 8.81 -5.30 -20.51
C ILE A 139 7.67 -5.72 -21.43
N GLU A 140 6.84 -6.64 -20.95
CA GLU A 140 5.71 -7.23 -21.67
C GLU A 140 4.46 -6.35 -21.62
N ASP A 141 3.65 -6.50 -22.68
CA ASP A 141 2.27 -6.02 -22.73
C ASP A 141 1.39 -6.87 -21.80
N LEU A 142 0.84 -6.25 -20.78
CA LEU A 142 -0.01 -6.90 -19.79
C LEU A 142 -1.51 -6.70 -20.05
N THR A 143 -1.91 -6.21 -21.21
CA THR A 143 -3.32 -5.91 -21.53
C THR A 143 -4.22 -7.13 -21.37
N GLU A 144 -3.80 -8.29 -21.88
CA GLU A 144 -4.57 -9.53 -21.72
C GLU A 144 -4.54 -10.04 -20.27
N SER A 145 -3.39 -9.94 -19.59
CA SER A 145 -3.23 -10.30 -18.19
C SER A 145 -4.14 -9.46 -17.29
N TYR A 146 -4.20 -8.16 -17.53
CA TYR A 146 -5.08 -7.22 -16.83
C TYR A 146 -6.56 -7.59 -17.02
N ASN A 147 -6.97 -7.83 -18.26
CA ASN A 147 -8.37 -8.07 -18.58
C ASN A 147 -8.88 -9.44 -18.10
N ASN A 148 -8.03 -10.46 -18.16
CA ASN A 148 -8.43 -11.85 -17.94
C ASN A 148 -8.02 -12.41 -16.57
N CYS A 149 -6.89 -11.96 -16.02
CA CYS A 149 -6.26 -12.57 -14.84
C CYS A 149 -6.29 -11.70 -13.58
N LEU A 150 -6.71 -10.44 -13.66
CA LEU A 150 -7.14 -9.70 -12.48
C LEU A 150 -8.56 -10.11 -12.08
N SER A 151 -8.80 -10.24 -10.78
CA SER A 151 -10.15 -10.49 -10.27
C SER A 151 -11.08 -9.31 -10.57
N SER A 152 -12.38 -9.55 -10.58
CA SER A 152 -13.38 -8.49 -10.79
C SER A 152 -13.27 -7.38 -9.75
N ARG A 153 -12.97 -7.73 -8.50
CA ARG A 153 -12.74 -6.80 -7.40
C ARG A 153 -11.53 -5.89 -7.68
N ILE A 154 -10.37 -6.46 -8.01
CA ILE A 154 -9.16 -5.67 -8.28
C ILE A 154 -9.38 -4.73 -9.48
N ARG A 155 -10.02 -5.21 -10.55
CA ARG A 155 -10.37 -4.35 -11.68
C ARG A 155 -11.32 -3.22 -11.29
N ALA A 156 -12.27 -3.48 -10.42
CA ALA A 156 -13.19 -2.47 -9.94
C ALA A 156 -12.49 -1.42 -9.08
N ILE A 157 -11.56 -1.82 -8.21
CA ILE A 157 -10.70 -0.91 -7.46
C ILE A 157 -9.91 -0.01 -8.44
N TYR A 158 -9.23 -0.60 -9.42
CA TYR A 158 -8.48 0.19 -10.41
C TYR A 158 -9.37 1.14 -11.20
N ASN A 159 -10.56 0.71 -11.60
CA ASN A 159 -11.51 1.55 -12.31
C ASN A 159 -12.07 2.69 -11.48
N SER A 160 -12.09 2.57 -10.14
CA SER A 160 -12.59 3.62 -9.25
C SER A 160 -11.74 4.90 -9.27
N TYR A 161 -10.49 4.81 -9.71
CA TYR A 161 -9.63 5.98 -9.94
C TYR A 161 -9.91 6.72 -11.26
N GLY A 162 -10.96 6.32 -11.99
CA GLY A 162 -11.27 6.88 -13.31
C GLY A 162 -10.19 6.56 -14.34
N SER A 163 -9.88 7.51 -15.21
CA SER A 163 -8.85 7.32 -16.24
C SER A 163 -7.43 7.50 -15.68
N SER A 164 -7.24 8.25 -14.60
CA SER A 164 -5.93 8.70 -14.12
C SER A 164 -4.97 7.54 -13.87
N LEU A 165 -5.41 6.51 -13.14
CA LEU A 165 -4.58 5.34 -12.86
C LEU A 165 -4.24 4.57 -14.14
N LYS A 166 -5.23 4.41 -15.02
CA LYS A 166 -5.06 3.66 -16.27
C LYS A 166 -4.15 4.41 -17.24
N ASP A 167 -4.24 5.73 -17.28
CA ASP A 167 -3.38 6.57 -18.14
C ASP A 167 -1.91 6.47 -17.73
N MET A 168 -1.61 6.32 -16.42
CA MET A 168 -0.25 6.16 -15.90
C MET A 168 0.44 4.85 -16.34
N ILE A 169 -0.31 3.81 -16.65
CA ILE A 169 0.19 2.47 -17.00
C ILE A 169 -0.02 2.09 -18.47
N THR A 170 -0.66 2.99 -19.26
CA THR A 170 -1.00 2.71 -20.66
C THR A 170 -0.08 3.49 -21.59
N PHE A 171 0.60 2.77 -22.48
CA PHE A 171 1.49 3.30 -23.49
C PHE A 171 1.05 2.76 -24.87
N ASP A 172 0.77 3.65 -25.80
CA ASP A 172 0.27 3.29 -27.15
C ASP A 172 -0.93 2.33 -27.13
N GLY A 173 -1.85 2.53 -26.17
CA GLY A 173 -3.05 1.71 -25.99
C GLY A 173 -2.81 0.34 -25.34
N ARG A 174 -1.59 0.04 -24.89
CA ARG A 174 -1.21 -1.20 -24.22
C ARG A 174 -0.98 -0.94 -22.73
N ILE A 175 -1.47 -1.82 -21.88
CA ILE A 175 -1.20 -1.78 -20.43
C ILE A 175 0.15 -2.43 -20.18
N MET A 176 1.14 -1.64 -19.75
CA MET A 176 2.53 -2.08 -19.61
C MET A 176 2.93 -2.43 -18.17
N ALA A 177 2.07 -2.14 -17.17
CA ALA A 177 2.33 -2.44 -15.78
C ALA A 177 1.04 -2.70 -15.02
N LEU A 178 1.14 -3.31 -13.83
CA LEU A 178 0.07 -3.36 -12.83
C LEU A 178 0.39 -2.38 -11.70
N PRO A 179 -0.52 -1.46 -11.37
CA PRO A 179 -0.24 -0.42 -10.39
C PRO A 179 -0.36 -0.94 -8.96
N GLU A 180 0.51 -0.50 -8.07
CA GLU A 180 0.29 -0.55 -6.63
C GLU A 180 -0.50 0.70 -6.24
N THR A 181 -1.76 0.52 -5.85
CA THR A 181 -2.66 1.64 -5.55
C THR A 181 -2.65 2.00 -4.08
N ASN A 182 -2.80 3.28 -3.82
CA ASN A 182 -2.85 3.83 -2.48
C ASN A 182 -4.29 4.32 -2.18
N ILE A 183 -5.12 3.44 -1.64
CA ILE A 183 -6.56 3.72 -1.40
C ILE A 183 -6.82 4.30 -0.01
N THR A 184 -5.90 4.10 0.94
CA THR A 184 -6.27 4.08 2.36
C THR A 184 -5.80 5.26 3.18
N ASP A 185 -4.98 6.16 2.63
CA ASP A 185 -4.45 7.24 3.41
C ASP A 185 -5.33 8.48 3.28
N GLY A 186 -6.24 8.64 4.22
CA GLY A 186 -6.96 9.90 4.43
C GLY A 186 -6.01 11.00 4.90
N PRO A 187 -6.54 12.17 5.28
CA PRO A 187 -5.76 13.24 5.86
C PRO A 187 -5.11 12.79 7.16
N ASN A 188 -3.96 13.39 7.50
CA ASN A 188 -3.45 13.27 8.85
C ASN A 188 -4.46 13.80 9.86
N LEU A 189 -4.62 13.06 10.94
CA LEU A 189 -5.38 13.44 12.11
C LEU A 189 -4.43 14.05 13.14
N ILE A 190 -4.92 14.95 13.96
CA ILE A 190 -4.20 15.32 15.18
C ILE A 190 -4.53 14.29 16.26
N TRP A 191 -3.53 13.59 16.74
CA TRP A 191 -3.59 12.67 17.87
C TRP A 191 -3.25 13.43 19.14
N LEU A 192 -4.16 13.43 20.12
CA LEU A 192 -4.01 14.14 21.39
C LEU A 192 -4.25 13.20 22.58
N ARG A 193 -3.52 13.44 23.66
CA ARG A 193 -3.73 12.81 24.97
C ARG A 193 -5.04 13.32 25.57
N LYS A 194 -6.11 12.55 25.38
CA LYS A 194 -7.46 12.86 25.89
C LYS A 194 -7.50 12.94 27.40
N ASP A 195 -6.79 12.06 28.09
CA ASP A 195 -6.64 12.09 29.55
C ASP A 195 -5.97 13.38 30.05
N TRP A 196 -5.04 13.96 29.27
CA TRP A 196 -4.47 15.28 29.56
C TRP A 196 -5.48 16.39 29.32
N MET A 197 -6.22 16.31 28.23
CA MET A 197 -7.29 17.28 27.95
C MET A 197 -8.34 17.26 29.04
N ASP A 198 -8.80 16.09 29.47
CA ASP A 198 -9.79 15.94 30.54
C ASP A 198 -9.27 16.49 31.89
N LYS A 199 -8.02 16.21 32.22
CA LYS A 199 -7.37 16.73 33.43
C LYS A 199 -7.32 18.27 33.46
N LEU A 200 -7.19 18.90 32.28
CA LEU A 200 -7.12 20.35 32.13
C LEU A 200 -8.47 21.00 31.79
N GLY A 201 -9.53 20.20 31.57
CA GLY A 201 -10.86 20.69 31.22
C GLY A 201 -10.92 21.29 29.80
N LEU A 202 -10.08 20.80 28.86
CA LEU A 202 -10.00 21.24 27.48
C LEU A 202 -11.06 20.55 26.61
N THR A 203 -11.52 21.27 25.60
CA THR A 203 -12.51 20.76 24.61
C THR A 203 -11.82 20.23 23.36
N GLU A 204 -12.55 19.43 22.59
CA GLU A 204 -12.08 18.88 21.32
C GLU A 204 -11.73 19.98 20.32
N PRO A 205 -10.59 19.89 19.61
CA PRO A 205 -10.19 20.88 18.63
C PRO A 205 -11.02 20.76 17.35
N LYS A 206 -11.23 21.89 16.68
CA LYS A 206 -11.85 21.97 15.36
C LYS A 206 -10.91 22.62 14.32
N THR A 207 -10.08 23.52 14.75
CA THR A 207 -9.16 24.29 13.91
C THR A 207 -7.71 24.06 14.36
N ILE A 208 -6.78 24.55 13.55
CA ILE A 208 -5.35 24.50 13.92
C ILE A 208 -5.06 25.39 15.13
N GLU A 209 -5.78 26.49 15.30
CA GLU A 209 -5.64 27.38 16.45
C GLU A 209 -6.06 26.67 17.76
N ASP A 210 -7.17 25.92 17.73
CA ASP A 210 -7.60 25.10 18.89
C ASP A 210 -6.52 24.09 19.26
N VAL A 211 -5.90 23.44 18.28
CA VAL A 211 -4.79 22.49 18.48
C VAL A 211 -3.62 23.18 19.15
N VAL A 212 -3.22 24.35 18.65
CA VAL A 212 -2.10 25.12 19.20
C VAL A 212 -2.37 25.53 20.65
N ASP A 213 -3.59 25.96 20.96
CA ASP A 213 -3.96 26.34 22.32
C ASP A 213 -3.95 25.13 23.28
N ILE A 214 -4.41 23.96 22.83
CA ILE A 214 -4.31 22.72 23.61
C ILE A 214 -2.84 22.36 23.89
N ILE A 215 -1.99 22.45 22.88
CA ILE A 215 -0.56 22.14 23.01
C ILE A 215 0.13 23.10 23.97
N LYS A 216 -0.20 24.39 23.96
CA LYS A 216 0.29 25.37 24.93
C LYS A 216 -0.06 24.97 26.36
N GLU A 217 -1.34 24.59 26.60
CA GLU A 217 -1.77 24.14 27.92
C GLU A 217 -1.01 22.86 28.35
N PHE A 218 -0.73 21.94 27.44
CA PHE A 218 0.08 20.75 27.73
C PHE A 218 1.51 21.11 28.15
N ILE A 219 2.16 22.05 27.45
CA ILE A 219 3.51 22.50 27.78
C ILE A 219 3.53 23.27 29.12
N GLU A 220 2.58 24.20 29.32
CA GLU A 220 2.57 25.09 30.48
C GLU A 220 2.12 24.41 31.79
N LYS A 221 1.15 23.51 31.69
CA LYS A 221 0.55 22.83 32.85
C LYS A 221 1.17 21.49 33.19
N ASP A 222 1.97 20.96 32.27
CA ASP A 222 2.68 19.68 32.42
C ASP A 222 1.79 18.55 32.98
N PRO A 223 0.68 18.20 32.33
CA PRO A 223 -0.22 17.17 32.83
C PRO A 223 0.42 15.77 32.93
N GLY A 224 1.52 15.55 32.18
CA GLY A 224 2.36 14.36 32.24
C GLY A 224 3.27 14.28 33.46
N ASN A 225 3.44 15.37 34.22
CA ASN A 225 4.39 15.53 35.34
C ASN A 225 5.86 15.25 34.93
N ASN A 226 6.24 15.71 33.75
CA ASN A 226 7.59 15.55 33.22
C ASN A 226 8.62 16.51 33.85
N GLY A 227 8.13 17.57 34.50
CA GLY A 227 8.94 18.56 35.17
C GLY A 227 9.67 19.50 34.24
N THR A 228 10.78 20.06 34.70
CA THR A 228 11.60 21.00 33.93
C THR A 228 13.06 20.58 33.91
N ASP A 229 13.77 20.97 32.88
CA ASP A 229 15.23 20.79 32.78
C ASP A 229 15.99 21.74 33.73
N SER A 230 17.32 21.64 33.76
CA SER A 230 18.18 22.48 34.59
C SER A 230 18.11 23.97 34.25
N ASN A 231 17.54 24.35 33.12
CA ASN A 231 17.37 25.74 32.68
C ASN A 231 15.92 26.25 32.92
N GLY A 232 15.07 25.41 33.52
CA GLY A 232 13.67 25.72 33.80
C GLY A 232 12.74 25.59 32.59
N ARG A 233 13.17 24.91 31.49
CA ARG A 233 12.32 24.60 30.36
C ARG A 233 11.49 23.37 30.66
N SER A 234 10.25 23.36 30.19
CA SER A 234 9.39 22.16 30.29
C SER A 234 10.06 20.96 29.62
N ASN A 235 10.02 19.79 30.29
CA ASN A 235 10.36 18.53 29.67
C ASN A 235 9.19 17.95 28.85
N THR A 236 7.98 18.53 29.00
CA THR A 236 6.86 18.23 28.11
C THR A 236 7.11 18.90 26.78
N VAL A 237 7.21 18.09 25.72
CA VAL A 237 7.39 18.50 24.36
C VAL A 237 6.01 18.79 23.76
N GLY A 238 5.89 19.84 22.99
CA GLY A 238 4.65 20.18 22.29
C GLY A 238 4.42 19.27 21.09
N LEU A 239 4.36 19.82 19.91
CA LEU A 239 4.17 19.08 18.67
C LEU A 239 5.50 18.48 18.18
N VAL A 240 5.56 17.16 18.07
CA VAL A 240 6.69 16.48 17.40
C VAL A 240 6.49 16.47 15.90
N VAL A 241 7.56 16.71 15.15
CA VAL A 241 7.54 16.90 13.70
C VAL A 241 8.76 16.22 13.07
N ASP A 242 8.55 15.55 11.94
CA ASP A 242 9.63 15.04 11.11
C ASP A 242 10.29 16.18 10.30
N THR A 243 11.58 16.06 10.04
CA THR A 243 12.37 17.04 9.30
C THR A 243 11.91 17.23 7.86
N GLU A 244 11.22 16.24 7.27
CA GLU A 244 10.66 16.34 5.93
C GLU A 244 9.48 17.31 5.83
N LEU A 245 8.81 17.62 6.93
CA LEU A 245 7.65 18.50 7.10
C LEU A 245 6.40 18.04 6.35
N THR A 246 6.53 17.56 5.13
CA THR A 246 5.41 17.11 4.27
C THR A 246 5.74 15.83 3.52
N GLY A 247 4.71 15.02 3.25
CA GLY A 247 4.83 13.80 2.46
C GLY A 247 5.10 14.06 0.98
N GLU A 248 5.73 13.10 0.31
CA GLU A 248 5.93 13.16 -1.12
C GLU A 248 4.66 12.73 -1.87
N CYS A 249 4.35 13.43 -2.95
CA CYS A 249 3.17 13.14 -3.79
C CYS A 249 1.86 13.02 -2.99
N GLY A 250 1.71 13.78 -1.89
CA GLY A 250 0.54 13.72 -1.02
C GLY A 250 0.46 12.50 -0.11
N TYR A 251 1.53 11.70 -0.06
CA TYR A 251 1.61 10.56 0.85
C TYR A 251 1.79 11.06 2.28
N SER A 252 0.77 10.83 3.10
CA SER A 252 0.75 11.23 4.50
C SER A 252 1.37 10.14 5.36
N SER A 253 2.30 10.52 6.22
CA SER A 253 2.95 9.66 7.18
C SER A 253 2.89 10.27 8.58
N GLU A 254 3.43 9.60 9.58
CA GLU A 254 3.49 10.14 10.93
C GLU A 254 4.37 11.39 10.99
N PHE A 255 4.00 12.30 11.87
CA PHE A 255 4.77 13.49 12.23
C PHE A 255 4.92 14.55 11.14
N LEU A 256 4.10 14.46 10.07
CA LEU A 256 4.11 15.42 8.96
C LEU A 256 3.04 16.50 9.14
N LEU A 257 3.31 17.68 8.61
CA LEU A 257 2.48 18.89 8.76
C LEU A 257 1.60 19.16 7.54
N ASP A 258 1.32 18.16 6.70
CA ASP A 258 0.52 18.31 5.48
C ASP A 258 -0.82 19.01 5.74
N ILE A 259 -1.49 18.66 6.84
CA ILE A 259 -2.76 19.28 7.22
C ILE A 259 -2.59 20.75 7.64
N VAL A 260 -1.45 21.12 8.22
CA VAL A 260 -1.14 22.52 8.56
C VAL A 260 -0.93 23.33 7.29
N PHE A 261 -0.21 22.79 6.31
CA PHE A 261 -0.09 23.41 4.99
C PHE A 261 -1.45 23.57 4.32
N ALA A 262 -2.32 22.56 4.41
CA ALA A 262 -3.65 22.62 3.83
C ALA A 262 -4.53 23.72 4.44
N CYS A 263 -4.32 24.11 5.72
CA CYS A 263 -4.98 25.27 6.33
C CYS A 263 -4.66 26.60 5.62
N PHE A 264 -3.57 26.64 4.87
CA PHE A 264 -3.17 27.78 4.04
C PHE A 264 -3.46 27.54 2.55
N ASN A 265 -4.23 26.51 2.21
CA ASN A 265 -4.43 26.06 0.83
C ASN A 265 -3.11 25.78 0.10
N ALA A 266 -2.09 25.33 0.83
CA ALA A 266 -0.77 24.99 0.33
C ALA A 266 -0.60 23.47 0.21
N TYR A 267 -0.02 23.01 -0.89
CA TYR A 267 0.21 21.61 -1.19
C TYR A 267 1.64 21.39 -1.68
N PRO A 268 2.64 21.42 -0.79
CA PRO A 268 4.04 21.23 -1.16
C PRO A 268 4.29 19.86 -1.80
N LYS A 269 5.36 19.77 -2.58
CA LYS A 269 5.80 18.55 -3.31
C LYS A 269 4.77 18.02 -4.32
N GLN A 270 3.75 18.82 -4.68
CA GLN A 270 2.72 18.49 -5.66
C GLN A 270 2.65 19.51 -6.79
N TRP A 271 2.22 19.05 -7.97
CA TRP A 271 1.82 19.90 -9.07
C TRP A 271 0.34 20.22 -8.94
N ILE A 272 0.00 21.48 -8.82
CA ILE A 272 -1.37 21.96 -8.61
C ILE A 272 -1.77 22.93 -9.71
N LYS A 273 -3.06 23.21 -9.84
CA LYS A 273 -3.56 24.31 -10.68
C LYS A 273 -3.75 25.55 -9.83
N ASP A 274 -3.18 26.66 -10.28
CA ASP A 274 -3.44 27.98 -9.70
C ASP A 274 -4.86 28.49 -10.06
N SER A 275 -5.22 29.66 -9.54
CA SER A 275 -6.53 30.29 -9.80
C SER A 275 -6.78 30.58 -11.29
N ASP A 276 -5.74 30.72 -12.09
CA ASP A 276 -5.78 30.96 -13.53
C ASP A 276 -5.80 29.68 -14.35
N GLY A 277 -5.69 28.51 -13.69
CA GLY A 277 -5.67 27.19 -14.30
C GLY A 277 -4.31 26.74 -14.81
N ASN A 278 -3.23 27.49 -14.52
CA ASN A 278 -1.87 27.09 -14.86
C ASN A 278 -1.37 26.01 -13.91
N VAL A 279 -0.54 25.10 -14.41
CA VAL A 279 0.12 24.09 -13.58
C VAL A 279 1.35 24.70 -12.92
N VAL A 280 1.38 24.70 -11.59
CA VAL A 280 2.46 25.23 -10.77
C VAL A 280 2.92 24.21 -9.74
N TYR A 281 4.18 24.29 -9.34
CA TYR A 281 4.72 23.43 -8.30
C TYR A 281 4.34 23.97 -6.92
N GLY A 282 3.59 23.21 -6.13
CA GLY A 282 2.97 23.67 -4.89
C GLY A 282 3.96 24.15 -3.81
N SER A 283 5.20 23.64 -3.83
CA SER A 283 6.22 24.06 -2.87
C SER A 283 6.71 25.52 -3.04
N VAL A 284 6.46 26.16 -4.20
CA VAL A 284 6.96 27.52 -4.50
C VAL A 284 5.85 28.55 -4.58
N THR A 285 4.65 28.22 -4.15
CA THR A 285 3.50 29.13 -4.13
C THR A 285 3.57 30.12 -2.96
N SER A 286 2.81 31.20 -3.05
CA SER A 286 2.67 32.18 -1.95
C SER A 286 2.05 31.53 -0.71
N GLU A 287 1.09 30.67 -0.91
CA GLU A 287 0.38 29.89 0.13
C GLU A 287 1.35 28.99 0.91
N ALA A 288 2.26 28.31 0.21
CA ALA A 288 3.31 27.52 0.84
C ALA A 288 4.28 28.37 1.68
N LYS A 289 4.59 29.58 1.20
CA LYS A 289 5.42 30.52 1.95
C LYS A 289 4.72 31.01 3.23
N ASP A 290 3.41 31.30 3.15
CA ASP A 290 2.63 31.75 4.30
C ASP A 290 2.49 30.61 5.34
N ALA A 291 2.24 29.37 4.90
CA ALA A 291 2.25 28.19 5.75
C ALA A 291 3.60 28.00 6.46
N LEU A 292 4.72 28.13 5.74
CA LEU A 292 6.06 28.04 6.33
C LEU A 292 6.33 29.17 7.32
N ALA A 293 5.81 30.38 7.09
CA ALA A 293 5.91 31.48 8.04
C ALA A 293 5.16 31.18 9.34
N TYR A 294 3.97 30.58 9.24
CA TYR A 294 3.21 30.12 10.39
C TYR A 294 3.92 28.99 11.15
N ILE A 295 4.41 27.96 10.46
CA ILE A 295 5.17 26.86 11.06
C ILE A 295 6.42 27.39 11.78
N ARG A 296 7.13 28.37 11.16
CA ARG A 296 8.26 29.04 11.82
C ARG A 296 7.85 29.77 13.09
N GLN A 297 6.65 30.39 13.11
CA GLN A 297 6.13 31.03 14.31
C GLN A 297 5.85 29.98 15.40
N LEU A 298 5.20 28.85 15.07
CA LEU A 298 4.97 27.76 16.01
C LEU A 298 6.29 27.22 16.60
N TYR A 299 7.34 27.13 15.79
CA TYR A 299 8.66 26.75 16.27
C TYR A 299 9.24 27.82 17.23
N SER A 300 9.16 29.11 16.87
CA SER A 300 9.66 30.21 17.71
C SER A 300 8.92 30.31 19.05
N ASP A 301 7.64 29.98 19.05
CA ASP A 301 6.80 29.98 20.25
C ASP A 301 6.97 28.71 21.10
N GLY A 302 7.80 27.75 20.65
CA GLY A 302 8.05 26.50 21.35
C GLY A 302 6.91 25.49 21.30
N ILE A 303 5.97 25.66 20.36
CA ILE A 303 4.89 24.70 20.10
C ILE A 303 5.45 23.47 19.41
N ILE A 304 6.25 23.66 18.38
CA ILE A 304 7.02 22.59 17.73
C ILE A 304 8.26 22.30 18.58
N ASP A 305 8.60 21.02 18.72
CA ASP A 305 9.82 20.57 19.40
C ASP A 305 11.04 21.37 18.94
N ASN A 306 11.73 22.03 19.85
CA ASN A 306 12.90 22.85 19.53
C ASN A 306 14.05 22.05 18.95
N ASP A 307 14.09 20.75 19.23
CA ASP A 307 15.14 19.84 18.76
C ASP A 307 14.71 19.04 17.53
N PHE A 308 13.56 19.36 16.88
CA PHE A 308 13.00 18.55 15.80
C PHE A 308 14.00 18.26 14.67
N LEU A 309 14.89 19.21 14.34
CA LEU A 309 15.93 19.03 13.31
C LEU A 309 17.00 17.98 13.68
N LEU A 310 17.07 17.59 14.95
CA LEU A 310 18.01 16.59 15.47
C LEU A 310 17.33 15.24 15.78
N ARG A 311 16.01 15.20 15.70
CA ARG A 311 15.25 13.99 15.99
C ARG A 311 15.25 13.04 14.81
N THR A 312 15.42 11.77 15.11
CA THR A 312 15.03 10.68 14.21
C THR A 312 13.62 10.24 14.54
N THR A 313 12.96 9.54 13.62
CA THR A 313 11.64 8.93 13.88
C THR A 313 11.63 8.09 15.16
N THR A 314 12.70 7.34 15.43
CA THR A 314 12.86 6.58 16.69
C THR A 314 12.83 7.50 17.92
N ASN A 315 13.56 8.62 17.90
CA ASN A 315 13.56 9.55 19.03
C ASN A 315 12.18 10.23 19.24
N ILE A 316 11.43 10.44 18.17
CA ILE A 316 10.06 10.96 18.24
C ILE A 316 9.15 9.92 18.91
N CYS A 317 9.22 8.66 18.48
CA CYS A 317 8.47 7.57 19.11
C CYS A 317 8.80 7.44 20.59
N GLU A 318 10.07 7.49 20.98
CA GLU A 318 10.50 7.48 22.39
C GLU A 318 9.85 8.60 23.23
N LEU A 319 9.74 9.82 22.69
CA LEU A 319 9.08 10.94 23.38
C LEU A 319 7.58 10.66 23.66
N ILE A 320 6.92 9.99 22.73
CA ILE A 320 5.51 9.60 22.84
C ILE A 320 5.36 8.46 23.83
N GLU A 321 6.21 7.44 23.73
CA GLU A 321 6.24 6.25 24.59
C GLU A 321 6.55 6.60 26.05
N ASP A 322 7.47 7.52 26.29
CA ASP A 322 7.85 8.02 27.61
C ASP A 322 6.81 8.99 28.22
N GLY A 323 5.74 9.33 27.49
CA GLY A 323 4.73 10.27 27.93
C GLY A 323 5.23 11.72 28.01
N ARG A 324 6.28 12.06 27.29
CA ARG A 324 6.85 13.41 27.24
C ARG A 324 6.19 14.27 26.15
N CYS A 325 5.50 13.66 25.20
CA CYS A 325 4.74 14.33 24.16
C CYS A 325 3.27 13.88 24.21
N GLY A 326 2.34 14.83 24.10
CA GLY A 326 0.90 14.57 24.12
C GLY A 326 0.19 14.88 22.82
N SER A 327 0.92 15.18 21.75
CA SER A 327 0.34 15.58 20.46
C SER A 327 1.24 15.28 19.27
N PHE A 328 0.66 14.77 18.21
CA PHE A 328 1.33 14.64 16.89
C PHE A 328 0.30 14.52 15.78
N PHE A 329 0.68 14.92 14.57
CA PHE A 329 -0.10 14.60 13.38
C PHE A 329 0.30 13.21 12.86
N GLY A 330 -0.69 12.40 12.52
CA GLY A 330 -0.46 11.05 12.04
C GLY A 330 -1.68 10.45 11.34
N PRO A 331 -1.48 9.38 10.58
CA PRO A 331 -2.55 8.71 9.86
C PRO A 331 -3.50 7.95 10.81
N TRP A 332 -4.59 7.45 10.27
CA TRP A 332 -5.60 6.69 11.01
C TRP A 332 -5.06 5.41 11.66
N TRP A 333 -3.96 4.85 11.16
CA TRP A 333 -3.33 3.64 11.68
C TRP A 333 -2.28 3.91 12.79
N ALA A 334 -2.15 5.15 13.27
CA ALA A 334 -1.27 5.50 14.39
C ALA A 334 -1.46 4.64 15.66
N PRO A 335 -2.62 4.04 15.97
CA PRO A 335 -2.74 3.08 17.06
C PRO A 335 -1.78 1.89 16.97
N ASN A 336 -1.35 1.49 15.76
CA ASN A 336 -0.39 0.40 15.58
C ASN A 336 1.05 0.85 15.72
N ASN A 337 1.34 2.07 15.29
CA ASN A 337 2.62 2.73 15.37
C ASN A 337 2.42 4.26 15.30
N PRO A 338 2.86 5.07 16.29
CA PRO A 338 3.67 4.69 17.46
C PRO A 338 2.86 4.32 18.73
N LEU A 339 1.53 4.45 18.71
CA LEU A 339 0.73 4.44 19.95
C LEU A 339 0.66 3.07 20.62
N ALA A 340 0.88 1.97 19.92
CA ALA A 340 0.92 0.64 20.50
C ALA A 340 1.90 0.56 21.69
N ASN A 341 3.13 1.03 21.47
CA ASN A 341 4.16 1.03 22.50
C ASN A 341 3.85 2.04 23.62
N ALA A 342 3.33 3.21 23.27
CA ALA A 342 2.96 4.23 24.26
C ALA A 342 1.89 3.74 25.26
N VAL A 343 0.85 3.04 24.74
CA VAL A 343 -0.20 2.45 25.59
C VAL A 343 0.32 1.25 26.38
N ASN A 344 1.23 0.44 25.81
CA ASN A 344 1.88 -0.64 26.55
C ASN A 344 2.71 -0.12 27.72
N THR A 345 3.44 0.98 27.54
CA THR A 345 4.26 1.62 28.57
C THR A 345 3.39 2.31 29.62
N ASN A 346 2.33 2.98 29.20
CA ASN A 346 1.36 3.65 30.06
C ASN A 346 -0.07 3.28 29.67
N PRO A 347 -0.65 2.21 30.29
CA PRO A 347 -2.01 1.76 29.99
C PRO A 347 -3.12 2.76 30.31
N ASP A 348 -2.83 3.82 31.07
CA ASP A 348 -3.78 4.89 31.39
C ASP A 348 -3.73 6.03 30.35
N ALA A 349 -2.83 5.97 29.39
CA ALA A 349 -2.75 6.96 28.32
C ALA A 349 -3.92 6.78 27.35
N ASP A 350 -4.79 7.78 27.29
CA ASP A 350 -5.93 7.82 26.37
C ASP A 350 -5.59 8.74 25.19
N TRP A 351 -5.34 8.16 24.01
CA TRP A 351 -5.04 8.88 22.79
C TRP A 351 -6.26 8.92 21.88
N GLN A 352 -6.68 10.11 21.48
CA GLN A 352 -7.84 10.29 20.61
C GLN A 352 -7.46 11.06 19.34
N PRO A 353 -7.97 10.62 18.18
CA PRO A 353 -7.78 11.30 16.91
C PRO A 353 -8.84 12.39 16.70
N TYR A 354 -8.42 13.53 16.18
CA TYR A 354 -9.34 14.60 15.79
C TYR A 354 -9.01 15.06 14.38
N LEU A 355 -10.07 15.36 13.64
CA LEU A 355 -9.95 15.93 12.32
C LEU A 355 -10.18 17.42 12.42
N ILE A 356 -9.20 18.20 11.99
CA ILE A 356 -9.32 19.66 11.96
C ILE A 356 -9.87 20.17 10.62
N GLN A 357 -10.60 21.25 10.69
CA GLN A 357 -11.04 22.01 9.53
C GLN A 357 -9.85 22.78 8.95
N THR A 358 -9.73 22.79 7.63
CA THR A 358 -8.67 23.52 6.91
C THR A 358 -9.22 24.74 6.17
N SER A 359 -10.53 24.96 6.20
CA SER A 359 -11.22 26.06 5.53
C SER A 359 -12.28 26.68 6.41
N ASP A 360 -12.56 27.97 6.20
CA ASP A 360 -13.55 28.74 6.98
C ASP A 360 -14.99 28.19 6.87
N ASP A 361 -15.29 27.47 5.81
CA ASP A 361 -16.61 26.84 5.61
C ASP A 361 -16.80 25.56 6.43
N GLY A 362 -15.78 25.16 7.20
CA GLY A 362 -15.79 23.96 8.00
C GLY A 362 -15.37 22.69 7.25
N SER A 363 -14.99 22.81 5.99
CA SER A 363 -14.46 21.69 5.22
C SER A 363 -13.00 21.41 5.59
N THR A 364 -12.54 20.20 5.26
CA THR A 364 -11.13 19.82 5.34
C THR A 364 -10.64 19.46 3.96
N SER A 365 -9.66 20.20 3.48
CA SER A 365 -8.88 19.85 2.30
C SER A 365 -7.60 19.16 2.74
N TYR A 366 -7.05 18.33 1.89
CA TYR A 366 -5.78 17.64 2.14
C TYR A 366 -5.11 17.31 0.80
N HIS A 367 -3.87 16.92 0.87
CA HIS A 367 -3.11 16.52 -0.30
C HIS A 367 -3.83 15.40 -1.07
N SER A 368 -3.92 15.55 -2.39
CA SER A 368 -4.31 14.43 -3.25
C SER A 368 -3.12 13.51 -3.40
N GLN A 369 -3.32 12.27 -3.05
CA GLN A 369 -2.29 11.27 -3.27
C GLN A 369 -2.22 10.87 -4.74
N ASN A 370 -1.01 10.56 -5.20
CA ASN A 370 -0.87 9.86 -6.47
C ASN A 370 -1.62 8.53 -6.37
N PRO A 371 -2.50 8.22 -7.31
CA PRO A 371 -3.23 6.95 -7.29
C PRO A 371 -2.30 5.73 -7.38
N CYS A 372 -1.07 5.93 -7.86
CA CYS A 372 -0.05 4.89 -7.97
C CYS A 372 1.34 5.49 -7.84
N TYR A 373 2.23 4.82 -7.12
CA TYR A 373 3.63 5.22 -6.96
C TYR A 373 4.61 4.06 -7.24
N LYS A 374 4.12 2.84 -7.39
CA LYS A 374 4.91 1.66 -7.78
C LYS A 374 4.17 0.88 -8.84
N TYR A 375 4.94 0.27 -9.71
CA TYR A 375 4.46 -0.42 -10.89
C TYR A 375 5.08 -1.82 -10.96
N VAL A 376 4.24 -2.85 -10.93
CA VAL A 376 4.68 -4.22 -11.16
C VAL A 376 4.82 -4.42 -12.66
N VAL A 377 6.01 -4.77 -13.09
CA VAL A 377 6.36 -5.02 -14.50
C VAL A 377 6.81 -6.45 -14.71
N VAL A 378 6.64 -6.93 -15.93
CA VAL A 378 7.04 -8.27 -16.35
C VAL A 378 8.07 -8.15 -17.47
N ARG A 379 9.18 -8.87 -17.34
CA ARG A 379 10.27 -8.88 -18.33
C ARG A 379 9.80 -9.35 -19.69
N LYS A 380 10.26 -8.68 -20.74
CA LYS A 380 10.02 -9.06 -22.12
C LYS A 380 10.45 -10.50 -22.41
N GLY A 381 9.57 -11.25 -23.07
CA GLY A 381 9.82 -12.65 -23.43
C GLY A 381 9.61 -13.65 -22.29
N PHE A 382 9.02 -13.27 -21.18
CA PHE A 382 8.55 -14.23 -20.19
C PHE A 382 7.27 -14.91 -20.69
N GLU A 383 7.21 -16.24 -20.67
CA GLU A 383 6.12 -17.00 -21.27
C GLU A 383 4.77 -16.89 -20.55
N HIS A 384 4.79 -16.48 -19.26
CA HIS A 384 3.63 -16.42 -18.39
C HIS A 384 3.44 -15.04 -17.72
N PRO A 385 3.26 -13.96 -18.52
CA PRO A 385 3.14 -12.60 -17.97
C PRO A 385 1.90 -12.42 -17.07
N GLU A 386 0.89 -13.27 -17.23
CA GLU A 386 -0.33 -13.27 -16.44
C GLU A 386 -0.10 -13.64 -14.96
N ILE A 387 1.03 -14.26 -14.61
CA ILE A 387 1.35 -14.66 -13.22
C ILE A 387 1.33 -13.44 -12.30
N ALA A 388 1.83 -12.29 -12.72
CA ALA A 388 1.81 -11.06 -11.94
C ALA A 388 0.38 -10.67 -11.53
N ALA A 389 -0.55 -10.63 -12.49
CA ALA A 389 -1.97 -10.31 -12.24
C ALA A 389 -2.66 -11.36 -11.35
N LYS A 390 -2.32 -12.63 -11.53
CA LYS A 390 -2.86 -13.74 -10.72
C LYS A 390 -2.40 -13.67 -9.26
N ILE A 391 -1.13 -13.35 -9.01
CA ILE A 391 -0.59 -13.17 -7.64
C ILE A 391 -1.35 -12.04 -6.94
N ILE A 392 -1.54 -10.91 -7.60
CA ILE A 392 -2.32 -9.79 -7.07
C ILE A 392 -3.74 -10.25 -6.73
N SER A 393 -4.41 -10.95 -7.64
CA SER A 393 -5.77 -11.45 -7.44
C SER A 393 -5.86 -12.44 -6.26
N VAL A 394 -4.90 -13.35 -6.14
CA VAL A 394 -4.85 -14.32 -5.04
C VAL A 394 -4.62 -13.63 -3.70
N MET A 395 -3.65 -12.72 -3.61
CA MET A 395 -3.25 -12.11 -2.34
C MET A 395 -4.23 -11.04 -1.87
N PHE A 396 -4.71 -10.19 -2.76
CA PHE A 396 -5.57 -9.05 -2.39
C PHE A 396 -7.07 -9.32 -2.53
N ASP A 397 -7.48 -10.48 -3.00
CA ASP A 397 -8.88 -10.89 -3.07
C ASP A 397 -9.09 -12.27 -2.41
N SER A 398 -8.55 -13.36 -2.96
CA SER A 398 -8.82 -14.71 -2.46
C SER A 398 -8.35 -14.94 -1.02
N ALA A 399 -7.09 -14.60 -0.71
CA ALA A 399 -6.50 -14.83 0.62
C ALA A 399 -7.27 -14.10 1.74
N ARG A 400 -7.84 -12.97 1.42
CA ARG A 400 -8.58 -12.10 2.34
C ARG A 400 -9.85 -12.75 2.91
N TYR A 401 -10.48 -13.64 2.17
CA TYR A 401 -11.68 -14.37 2.58
C TYR A 401 -11.38 -15.79 3.08
N ASP A 402 -10.11 -16.19 3.08
CA ASP A 402 -9.66 -17.46 3.60
C ASP A 402 -9.22 -17.31 5.05
N SER A 403 -10.12 -17.66 5.98
CA SER A 403 -9.85 -17.51 7.42
C SER A 403 -8.64 -18.33 7.90
N ASN A 404 -8.32 -19.46 7.24
CA ASN A 404 -7.16 -20.28 7.63
C ASN A 404 -5.86 -19.60 7.16
N ALA A 405 -5.85 -19.10 5.92
CA ALA A 405 -4.71 -18.34 5.41
C ALA A 405 -4.45 -17.07 6.23
N LEU A 406 -5.51 -16.34 6.59
CA LEU A 406 -5.41 -15.14 7.43
C LEU A 406 -4.83 -15.49 8.81
N GLN A 407 -5.23 -16.58 9.44
CA GLN A 407 -4.64 -17.00 10.72
C GLN A 407 -3.16 -17.34 10.60
N GLU A 408 -2.74 -18.00 9.52
CA GLU A 408 -1.31 -18.23 9.26
C GLU A 408 -0.55 -16.92 9.05
N PHE A 409 -1.14 -15.96 8.34
CA PHE A 409 -0.52 -14.66 8.09
C PHE A 409 -0.41 -13.81 9.36
N ILE A 410 -1.43 -13.81 10.22
CA ILE A 410 -1.42 -13.13 11.52
C ILE A 410 -0.26 -13.65 12.39
N TYR A 411 0.02 -14.94 12.34
CA TYR A 411 1.12 -15.50 13.11
C TYR A 411 2.46 -14.83 12.78
N TYR A 412 2.70 -14.40 11.54
CA TYR A 412 3.88 -13.64 11.16
C TYR A 412 3.92 -12.24 11.80
N TYR A 413 2.76 -11.59 11.90
CA TYR A 413 2.67 -10.29 12.57
C TYR A 413 2.80 -10.42 14.08
N GLN A 414 2.18 -11.41 14.68
CA GLN A 414 2.21 -11.62 16.15
C GLN A 414 3.56 -12.08 16.69
N GLN A 415 4.36 -12.76 15.90
CA GLN A 415 5.73 -13.14 16.33
C GLN A 415 6.70 -11.95 16.34
N ASN A 416 6.34 -10.86 15.70
CA ASN A 416 7.09 -9.61 15.74
C ASN A 416 6.76 -8.73 16.96
N VAL A 417 5.72 -9.09 17.70
CA VAL A 417 5.36 -8.47 18.97
C VAL A 417 5.87 -9.40 20.06
N GLU A 418 6.71 -8.89 20.95
CA GLU A 418 7.20 -9.68 22.09
C GLU A 418 6.04 -10.39 22.78
N PRO A 419 6.18 -11.66 23.24
CA PRO A 419 5.10 -12.46 23.83
C PRO A 419 4.49 -11.84 25.11
N THR A 420 5.06 -10.76 25.61
CA THR A 420 4.61 -9.99 26.76
C THR A 420 3.66 -8.86 26.39
N ALA A 421 3.47 -8.54 25.11
CA ALA A 421 2.48 -7.58 24.71
C ALA A 421 1.08 -8.17 24.97
N ARG A 422 0.39 -7.66 25.98
CA ARG A 422 -1.03 -7.92 26.14
C ARG A 422 -1.74 -7.51 24.86
N PRO A 423 -2.80 -8.22 24.40
CA PRO A 423 -3.63 -7.72 23.35
C PRO A 423 -4.10 -6.33 23.79
N ILE A 424 -3.60 -5.33 23.09
CA ILE A 424 -3.90 -3.94 23.40
C ILE A 424 -5.39 -3.79 23.10
N SER A 425 -6.15 -3.23 24.04
CA SER A 425 -7.50 -2.78 23.72
C SER A 425 -7.39 -1.46 22.92
N ILE A 426 -6.76 -1.55 21.77
CA ILE A 426 -6.61 -0.46 20.79
C ILE A 426 -7.99 -0.02 20.26
N ASN A 427 -9.03 -0.74 20.66
CA ASN A 427 -10.33 -0.76 20.01
C ASN A 427 -11.05 0.57 19.98
N VAL A 428 -10.89 1.45 20.96
CA VAL A 428 -11.66 2.69 21.04
C VAL A 428 -11.08 3.74 20.11
N ASP A 429 -9.76 3.94 20.16
CA ASP A 429 -9.10 5.01 19.41
C ASP A 429 -8.97 4.66 17.94
N TYR A 430 -8.67 3.39 17.65
CA TYR A 430 -8.63 2.87 16.31
C TYR A 430 -10.00 2.93 15.62
N ASN A 431 -11.08 2.51 16.32
CA ASN A 431 -12.42 2.60 15.79
C ASN A 431 -12.87 4.05 15.60
N ASN A 432 -12.43 4.96 16.44
CA ASN A 432 -12.72 6.39 16.29
C ASN A 432 -11.96 6.97 15.08
N ALA A 433 -10.66 6.68 14.95
CA ALA A 433 -9.87 7.09 13.79
C ALA A 433 -10.46 6.54 12.49
N LEU A 434 -10.83 5.27 12.48
CA LEU A 434 -11.53 4.65 11.36
C LEU A 434 -12.85 5.35 11.04
N SER A 435 -13.67 5.64 12.06
CA SER A 435 -14.95 6.32 11.86
C SER A 435 -14.76 7.70 11.24
N ILE A 436 -13.75 8.45 11.68
CA ILE A 436 -13.41 9.75 11.12
C ILE A 436 -12.94 9.63 9.66
N CYS A 437 -12.12 8.62 9.37
CA CYS A 437 -11.66 8.35 8.00
C CYS A 437 -12.82 7.87 7.11
N TYR A 438 -13.72 7.05 7.62
CA TYR A 438 -14.92 6.59 6.91
C TYR A 438 -15.84 7.75 6.54
N ASP A 439 -16.15 8.63 7.48
CA ASP A 439 -16.97 9.82 7.23
C ASP A 439 -16.41 10.70 6.11
N LYS A 440 -15.11 10.69 5.94
CA LYS A 440 -14.43 11.48 4.91
C LYS A 440 -14.41 10.80 3.57
N ILE A 441 -14.13 9.51 3.54
CA ILE A 441 -14.26 8.71 2.33
C ILE A 441 -15.71 8.81 1.83
N ASP A 442 -16.68 8.67 2.73
CA ASP A 442 -18.09 8.84 2.43
C ASP A 442 -18.41 10.24 1.84
N LYS A 443 -17.82 11.29 2.38
CA LYS A 443 -17.94 12.64 1.84
C LYS A 443 -17.22 12.83 0.50
N ALA A 444 -16.07 12.23 0.31
CA ALA A 444 -15.36 12.25 -0.98
C ALA A 444 -16.10 11.44 -2.05
N LEU A 445 -16.68 10.32 -1.65
CA LEU A 445 -17.49 9.46 -2.50
C LEU A 445 -18.85 10.09 -2.85
N LYS A 446 -19.42 10.96 -2.02
CA LYS A 446 -20.64 11.73 -2.33
C LYS A 446 -20.49 12.71 -3.50
N GLY A 447 -19.29 12.93 -3.99
CA GLY A 447 -19.03 13.63 -5.25
C GLY A 447 -19.03 12.69 -6.48
N GLU A 448 -19.04 11.37 -6.30
CA GLU A 448 -19.17 10.40 -7.37
C GLU A 448 -20.65 10.07 -7.58
N SER A 449 -21.09 10.07 -8.82
CA SER A 449 -22.50 9.87 -9.18
C SER A 449 -22.85 8.41 -9.54
N ASP A 450 -21.87 7.51 -9.53
CA ASP A 450 -22.07 6.10 -9.87
C ASP A 450 -22.23 5.27 -8.57
N PRO A 451 -23.47 4.82 -8.24
CA PRO A 451 -23.73 4.07 -7.01
C PRO A 451 -22.94 2.76 -6.90
N ASP A 452 -22.69 2.09 -8.02
CA ASP A 452 -21.99 0.81 -8.02
C ASP A 452 -20.49 0.99 -7.68
N LYS A 453 -19.91 2.09 -8.10
CA LYS A 453 -18.53 2.45 -7.72
C LYS A 453 -18.42 2.84 -6.25
N LEU A 454 -19.41 3.58 -5.75
CA LEU A 454 -19.50 3.98 -4.35
C LEU A 454 -19.60 2.76 -3.43
N GLU A 455 -20.53 1.86 -3.71
CA GLU A 455 -20.73 0.62 -2.95
C GLU A 455 -19.46 -0.26 -2.96
N LEU A 456 -18.78 -0.31 -4.10
CA LEU A 456 -17.59 -1.13 -4.26
C LEU A 456 -16.37 -0.56 -3.52
N LEU A 457 -16.19 0.76 -3.54
CA LEU A 457 -15.14 1.46 -2.78
C LEU A 457 -15.39 1.35 -1.29
N GLU A 458 -16.62 1.62 -0.86
CA GLU A 458 -17.04 1.50 0.52
C GLU A 458 -16.84 0.06 1.02
N LYS A 459 -17.32 -0.92 0.27
CA LYS A 459 -17.14 -2.34 0.61
C LYS A 459 -15.67 -2.76 0.63
N SER A 460 -14.85 -2.35 -0.34
CA SER A 460 -13.41 -2.63 -0.37
C SER A 460 -12.70 -2.09 0.85
N TYR A 461 -13.05 -0.89 1.26
CA TYR A 461 -12.47 -0.23 2.41
C TYR A 461 -12.95 -0.88 3.71
N TYR A 462 -14.26 -1.10 3.89
CA TYR A 462 -14.82 -1.79 5.05
C TYR A 462 -14.26 -3.21 5.19
N ASP A 463 -14.12 -3.93 4.10
CA ASP A 463 -13.52 -5.26 4.10
C ASP A 463 -12.03 -5.20 4.47
N ALA A 464 -11.28 -4.17 4.00
CA ALA A 464 -9.88 -3.99 4.38
C ALA A 464 -9.73 -3.70 5.87
N CYS A 465 -10.56 -2.82 6.39
CA CYS A 465 -10.57 -2.46 7.79
C CYS A 465 -11.11 -3.59 8.68
N SER A 466 -12.19 -4.27 8.26
CA SER A 466 -12.75 -5.38 9.04
C SER A 466 -11.80 -6.57 9.14
N SER A 467 -11.04 -6.88 8.07
CA SER A 467 -10.03 -7.92 8.14
C SER A 467 -8.86 -7.52 9.05
N TYR A 468 -8.56 -6.24 9.14
CA TYR A 468 -7.54 -5.72 10.04
C TYR A 468 -8.04 -5.70 11.49
N ILE A 469 -9.29 -5.29 11.73
CA ILE A 469 -9.94 -5.25 13.06
C ILE A 469 -10.23 -6.65 13.59
N SER A 470 -10.67 -7.60 12.72
CA SER A 470 -10.99 -8.97 13.13
C SER A 470 -9.74 -9.81 13.40
N ASN A 471 -8.57 -9.29 13.06
CA ASN A 471 -7.27 -9.94 13.23
C ASN A 471 -6.50 -9.41 14.46
N THR A 472 -7.13 -8.49 15.23
CA THR A 472 -6.71 -8.11 16.59
C THR A 472 -7.58 -8.84 17.61
#